data_8375d670b9610e205e4b7899592ba4bb
#
_entry.id   8375d670b9610e205e4b7899592ba4bb
#
_cell.length_a   1.000
_cell.length_b   1.000
_cell.length_c   1.000
_cell.angle_alpha   90.00
_cell.angle_beta   90.00
_cell.angle_gamma   90.00
#
_symmetry.space_group_name_H-M   'P 1'
#
loop_
_entity.id
_entity.type
_entity.pdbx_description
1 polymer ?
#
loop_
_entity_poly.entity_id
_entity_poly.type
_entity_poly.pdbx_seq_one_letter_code
_entity_poly.pdbx_strand_id
1 'polypeptide(L)'
;MPIEFLESLPLSESEKELFVQSLQSPVPVSIRVNPKKIVESFSGISVPWCRQGFFLIQRPVFTLDPLFHSGAYYVQEASSMFLEQVILQLNLCKTPLNVLDACAAPGGKTTHLLSLLHPESLVVANEVIASRAPILVENAIRWGYSNLVITRGDAGLFKRLENIFDVIVCDAPCSGEGLFRKDAGAISEWSLQNVEY
;
A
#
# COMPACT_ATOMS: atom_id res chain seq x y z
N MET A 1 7.93 -5.74 -23.38
CA MET A 1 8.73 -5.13 -22.30
C MET A 1 9.78 -4.26 -22.93
N PRO A 2 10.01 -2.99 -22.49
CA PRO A 2 11.07 -2.16 -23.04
C PRO A 2 12.45 -2.81 -22.80
N ILE A 3 13.31 -2.80 -23.83
CA ILE A 3 14.65 -3.42 -23.74
C ILE A 3 15.49 -2.70 -22.70
N GLU A 4 15.47 -1.36 -22.71
CA GLU A 4 16.19 -0.52 -21.76
C GLU A 4 15.80 -0.78 -20.30
N PHE A 5 14.52 -1.10 -20.04
CA PHE A 5 14.08 -1.52 -18.71
C PHE A 5 14.73 -2.85 -18.29
N LEU A 6 14.73 -3.85 -19.18
CA LEU A 6 15.33 -5.15 -18.86
C LEU A 6 16.86 -5.03 -18.68
N GLU A 7 17.52 -4.18 -19.46
CA GLU A 7 18.96 -3.92 -19.32
C GLU A 7 19.30 -3.22 -17.99
N SER A 8 18.40 -2.38 -17.46
CA SER A 8 18.59 -1.70 -16.17
C SER A 8 18.49 -2.63 -14.96
N LEU A 9 17.91 -3.81 -15.12
CA LEU A 9 17.73 -4.75 -14.00
C LEU A 9 19.05 -5.47 -13.67
N PRO A 10 19.47 -5.49 -12.40
CA PRO A 10 20.66 -6.21 -11.95
C PRO A 10 20.41 -7.72 -11.85
N LEU A 11 19.89 -8.33 -12.90
CA LEU A 11 19.51 -9.74 -12.99
C LEU A 11 20.30 -10.41 -14.11
N SER A 12 20.58 -11.71 -13.95
CA SER A 12 21.10 -12.54 -15.05
C SER A 12 20.03 -12.72 -16.13
N GLU A 13 20.43 -13.10 -17.33
CA GLU A 13 19.50 -13.28 -18.46
C GLU A 13 18.40 -14.32 -18.13
N SER A 14 18.76 -15.42 -17.46
CA SER A 14 17.78 -16.43 -17.05
C SER A 14 16.78 -15.90 -16.02
N GLU A 15 17.20 -15.00 -15.11
CA GLU A 15 16.31 -14.35 -14.15
C GLU A 15 15.40 -13.32 -14.83
N LYS A 16 15.91 -12.59 -15.82
CA LYS A 16 15.11 -11.67 -16.63
C LYS A 16 14.00 -12.41 -17.41
N GLU A 17 14.32 -13.58 -17.98
CA GLU A 17 13.31 -14.42 -18.64
C GLU A 17 12.21 -14.86 -17.68
N LEU A 18 12.58 -15.36 -16.49
CA LEU A 18 11.62 -15.74 -15.45
C LEU A 18 10.78 -14.54 -14.97
N PHE A 19 11.41 -13.39 -14.84
CA PHE A 19 10.73 -12.15 -14.47
C PHE A 19 9.67 -11.76 -15.51
N VAL A 20 10.03 -11.74 -16.80
CA VAL A 20 9.08 -11.44 -17.89
C VAL A 20 7.93 -12.45 -17.92
N GLN A 21 8.21 -13.74 -17.78
CA GLN A 21 7.18 -14.76 -17.68
C GLN A 21 6.24 -14.53 -16.50
N SER A 22 6.78 -14.13 -15.34
CA SER A 22 5.98 -13.82 -14.16
C SER A 22 4.99 -12.67 -14.37
N LEU A 23 5.39 -11.66 -15.16
CA LEU A 23 4.53 -10.52 -15.50
C LEU A 23 3.35 -10.90 -16.41
N GLN A 24 3.47 -11.99 -17.19
CA GLN A 24 2.39 -12.51 -18.03
C GLN A 24 1.37 -13.35 -17.26
N SER A 25 1.70 -13.75 -16.03
CA SER A 25 0.78 -14.53 -15.20
C SER A 25 -0.35 -13.66 -14.66
N PRO A 26 -1.56 -14.22 -14.42
CA PRO A 26 -2.66 -13.47 -13.81
C PRO A 26 -2.25 -12.78 -12.50
N VAL A 27 -2.73 -11.56 -12.32
CA VAL A 27 -2.46 -10.82 -11.06
C VAL A 27 -3.21 -11.49 -9.91
N PRO A 28 -2.53 -11.96 -8.86
CA PRO A 28 -3.21 -12.52 -7.71
C PRO A 28 -4.01 -11.44 -7.00
N VAL A 29 -5.21 -11.79 -6.59
CA VAL A 29 -6.05 -10.89 -5.79
C VAL A 29 -5.74 -11.13 -4.32
N SER A 30 -5.51 -10.07 -3.59
CA SER A 30 -5.25 -10.15 -2.14
C SER A 30 -6.03 -9.10 -1.37
N ILE A 31 -6.32 -9.44 -0.12
CA ILE A 31 -7.01 -8.58 0.83
C ILE A 31 -6.23 -8.55 2.14
N ARG A 32 -6.42 -7.48 2.90
CA ARG A 32 -5.96 -7.39 4.29
C ARG A 32 -7.16 -7.17 5.20
N VAL A 33 -7.33 -8.08 6.16
CA VAL A 33 -8.45 -8.08 7.11
C VAL A 33 -8.24 -6.99 8.16
N ASN A 34 -9.33 -6.36 8.59
CA ASN A 34 -9.33 -5.39 9.67
C ASN A 34 -9.41 -6.11 11.03
N PRO A 35 -8.36 -6.07 11.86
CA PRO A 35 -8.33 -6.83 13.11
C PRO A 35 -9.33 -6.33 14.17
N LYS A 36 -9.90 -5.13 14.01
CA LYS A 36 -10.93 -4.59 14.91
C LYS A 36 -12.35 -5.03 14.53
N LYS A 37 -12.52 -5.67 13.37
CA LYS A 37 -13.84 -6.10 12.90
C LYS A 37 -13.90 -7.62 12.87
N ILE A 38 -14.90 -8.17 13.55
CA ILE A 38 -15.09 -9.61 13.63
C ILE A 38 -15.58 -10.10 12.26
N VAL A 39 -14.82 -11.00 11.64
CA VAL A 39 -15.22 -11.73 10.44
C VAL A 39 -14.97 -13.21 10.73
N GLU A 40 -15.95 -14.06 10.46
CA GLU A 40 -15.85 -15.50 10.74
C GLU A 40 -14.75 -15.97 9.84
N SER A 41 -14.10 -16.03 9.15
CA SER A 41 -12.98 -16.53 8.36
C SER A 41 -13.05 -16.11 6.89
N PHE A 42 -11.97 -15.61 6.39
CA PHE A 42 -11.79 -15.48 4.95
C PHE A 42 -11.21 -16.78 4.39
N SER A 43 -11.82 -17.28 3.32
CA SER A 43 -11.26 -18.39 2.57
C SER A 43 -10.13 -17.87 1.65
N GLY A 44 -8.90 -18.24 1.93
CA GLY A 44 -7.75 -17.80 1.14
C GLY A 44 -6.44 -18.40 1.64
N ILE A 45 -5.37 -18.14 0.89
CA ILE A 45 -4.00 -18.53 1.23
C ILE A 45 -3.35 -17.35 1.97
N SER A 46 -2.80 -17.59 3.15
CA SER A 46 -2.14 -16.54 3.93
C SER A 46 -0.97 -15.90 3.16
N VAL A 47 -0.88 -14.59 3.25
CA VAL A 47 0.29 -13.84 2.79
C VAL A 47 1.41 -14.03 3.81
N PRO A 48 2.56 -14.63 3.45
CA PRO A 48 3.58 -15.04 4.43
C PRO A 48 4.16 -13.90 5.28
N TRP A 49 4.13 -12.67 4.76
CA TRP A 49 4.70 -11.48 5.39
C TRP A 49 3.66 -10.53 6.00
N CYS A 50 2.37 -10.92 6.03
CA CYS A 50 1.32 -10.11 6.62
C CYS A 50 0.31 -11.01 7.35
N ARG A 51 0.20 -10.84 8.68
CA ARG A 51 -0.66 -11.69 9.53
C ARG A 51 -2.13 -11.63 9.15
N GLN A 52 -2.59 -10.48 8.66
CA GLN A 52 -3.97 -10.25 8.27
C GLN A 52 -4.15 -10.29 6.74
N GLY A 53 -3.11 -10.67 5.98
CA GLY A 53 -3.11 -10.73 4.53
C GLY A 53 -3.53 -12.10 3.99
N PHE A 54 -4.40 -12.10 2.96
CA PHE A 54 -4.84 -13.32 2.29
C PHE A 54 -4.86 -13.14 0.78
N PHE A 55 -4.32 -14.12 0.05
CA PHE A 55 -4.58 -14.29 -1.37
C PHE A 55 -5.94 -14.96 -1.54
N LEU A 56 -6.78 -14.40 -2.38
CA LEU A 56 -8.09 -14.99 -2.69
C LEU A 56 -7.97 -15.97 -3.85
N ILE A 57 -8.63 -17.13 -3.73
CA ILE A 57 -8.68 -18.14 -4.79
C ILE A 57 -9.42 -17.60 -6.01
N GLN A 58 -10.46 -16.80 -5.78
CA GLN A 58 -11.27 -16.20 -6.82
C GLN A 58 -11.51 -14.72 -6.50
N ARG A 59 -11.48 -13.87 -7.54
CA ARG A 59 -11.79 -12.44 -7.41
C ARG A 59 -13.31 -12.25 -7.26
N PRO A 60 -13.80 -11.75 -6.12
CA PRO A 60 -15.20 -11.40 -5.97
C PRO A 60 -15.52 -10.05 -6.64
N VAL A 61 -16.81 -9.76 -6.77
CA VAL A 61 -17.28 -8.41 -7.10
C VAL A 61 -17.34 -7.61 -5.81
N PHE A 62 -16.22 -6.97 -5.44
CA PHE A 62 -16.06 -6.28 -4.15
C PHE A 62 -17.14 -5.24 -3.86
N THR A 63 -17.64 -4.56 -4.89
CA THR A 63 -18.70 -3.54 -4.76
C THR A 63 -20.05 -4.11 -4.35
N LEU A 64 -20.25 -5.43 -4.46
CA LEU A 64 -21.45 -6.12 -4.00
C LEU A 64 -21.26 -6.80 -2.63
N ASP A 65 -20.05 -6.72 -2.06
CA ASP A 65 -19.76 -7.38 -0.79
C ASP A 65 -20.01 -6.43 0.39
N PRO A 66 -20.98 -6.73 1.27
CA PRO A 66 -21.25 -5.94 2.48
C PRO A 66 -20.02 -5.80 3.39
N LEU A 67 -19.16 -6.82 3.45
CA LEU A 67 -17.94 -6.80 4.25
C LEU A 67 -16.92 -5.79 3.74
N PHE A 68 -16.86 -5.57 2.42
CA PHE A 68 -16.05 -4.49 1.84
C PHE A 68 -16.55 -3.12 2.28
N HIS A 69 -17.86 -2.90 2.20
CA HIS A 69 -18.47 -1.61 2.59
C HIS A 69 -18.40 -1.34 4.09
N SER A 70 -18.47 -2.38 4.90
CA SER A 70 -18.29 -2.27 6.36
C SER A 70 -16.83 -2.02 6.77
N GLY A 71 -15.88 -2.13 5.84
CA GLY A 71 -14.43 -2.02 6.10
C GLY A 71 -13.87 -3.20 6.91
N ALA A 72 -14.47 -4.38 6.78
CA ALA A 72 -13.96 -5.61 7.38
C ALA A 72 -12.65 -6.06 6.75
N TYR A 73 -12.39 -5.65 5.52
CA TYR A 73 -11.12 -5.85 4.83
C TYR A 73 -10.82 -4.70 3.85
N TYR A 74 -9.56 -4.59 3.46
CA TYR A 74 -9.04 -3.71 2.43
C TYR A 74 -8.52 -4.55 1.26
N VAL A 75 -8.91 -4.23 0.02
CA VAL A 75 -8.32 -4.85 -1.19
C VAL A 75 -6.96 -4.24 -1.40
N GLN A 76 -5.91 -4.99 -1.13
CA GLN A 76 -4.53 -4.51 -1.17
C GLN A 76 -3.64 -5.52 -1.84
N GLU A 77 -2.68 -5.04 -2.62
CA GLU A 77 -1.65 -5.87 -3.21
C GLU A 77 -0.74 -6.45 -2.11
N ALA A 78 -0.44 -7.73 -2.21
CA ALA A 78 0.34 -8.43 -1.20
C ALA A 78 1.74 -7.83 -1.01
N SER A 79 2.39 -7.36 -2.09
CA SER A 79 3.70 -6.68 -2.00
C SER A 79 3.65 -5.44 -1.10
N SER A 80 2.58 -4.63 -1.20
CA SER A 80 2.39 -3.45 -0.33
C SER A 80 2.20 -3.80 1.14
N MET A 81 1.78 -5.04 1.45
CA MET A 81 1.63 -5.52 2.82
C MET A 81 2.98 -5.84 3.48
N PHE A 82 4.08 -5.88 2.73
CA PHE A 82 5.43 -6.10 3.27
C PHE A 82 5.85 -5.01 4.27
N LEU A 83 5.18 -3.86 4.26
CA LEU A 83 5.32 -2.82 5.27
C LEU A 83 5.24 -3.39 6.71
N GLU A 84 4.42 -4.42 6.94
CA GLU A 84 4.32 -5.07 8.26
C GLU A 84 5.67 -5.59 8.74
N GLN A 85 6.48 -6.17 7.87
CA GLN A 85 7.80 -6.70 8.23
C GLN A 85 8.75 -5.59 8.68
N VAL A 86 8.70 -4.43 8.04
CA VAL A 86 9.49 -3.26 8.44
C VAL A 86 9.09 -2.79 9.84
N ILE A 87 7.78 -2.63 10.07
CA ILE A 87 7.24 -2.20 11.38
C ILE A 87 7.62 -3.18 12.50
N LEU A 88 7.55 -4.49 12.23
CA LEU A 88 7.88 -5.51 13.21
C LEU A 88 9.39 -5.60 13.49
N GLN A 89 10.23 -5.59 12.46
CA GLN A 89 11.69 -5.65 12.62
C GLN A 89 12.25 -4.46 13.38
N LEU A 90 11.71 -3.28 13.14
CA LEU A 90 12.10 -2.06 13.84
C LEU A 90 11.39 -1.89 15.21
N ASN A 91 10.54 -2.85 15.61
CA ASN A 91 9.77 -2.82 16.87
C ASN A 91 8.89 -1.57 17.05
N LEU A 92 8.41 -0.97 15.95
CA LEU A 92 7.64 0.29 15.97
C LEU A 92 6.22 0.14 16.53
N CYS A 93 5.77 -1.08 16.80
CA CYS A 93 4.46 -1.36 17.40
C CYS A 93 4.43 -1.33 18.93
N LYS A 94 5.61 -1.20 19.61
CA LYS A 94 5.72 -1.38 21.07
C LYS A 94 5.39 -0.14 21.89
N THR A 95 5.59 1.04 21.34
CA THR A 95 5.41 2.33 22.02
C THR A 95 4.57 3.27 21.17
N PRO A 96 3.86 4.22 21.77
CA PRO A 96 3.18 5.28 21.02
C PRO A 96 4.16 6.08 20.16
N LEU A 97 3.79 6.32 18.89
CA LEU A 97 4.57 7.04 17.91
C LEU A 97 3.70 8.04 17.14
N ASN A 98 4.30 9.14 16.73
CA ASN A 98 3.74 10.04 15.71
C ASN A 98 4.27 9.62 14.34
N VAL A 99 3.40 9.21 13.44
CA VAL A 99 3.77 8.69 12.14
C VAL A 99 3.17 9.55 11.04
N LEU A 100 3.99 9.94 10.07
CA LEU A 100 3.55 10.62 8.84
C LEU A 100 3.52 9.60 7.68
N ASP A 101 2.36 9.44 7.05
CA ASP A 101 2.21 8.84 5.73
C ASP A 101 2.13 9.99 4.70
N ALA A 102 3.25 10.26 4.03
CA ALA A 102 3.42 11.50 3.25
C ALA A 102 2.67 11.51 1.92
N CYS A 103 2.37 10.31 1.34
CA CYS A 103 1.68 10.12 0.06
C CYS A 103 0.60 9.04 0.24
N ALA A 104 -0.43 9.35 1.03
CA ALA A 104 -1.26 8.36 1.68
C ALA A 104 -2.34 7.70 0.81
N ALA A 105 -2.89 8.43 -0.18
CA ALA A 105 -3.99 7.89 -0.98
C ALA A 105 -3.56 6.68 -1.84
N PRO A 106 -4.43 5.69 -1.94
CA PRO A 106 -5.83 5.60 -1.49
C PRO A 106 -6.04 5.16 -0.04
N GLY A 107 -5.00 5.00 0.79
CA GLY A 107 -5.12 4.67 2.21
C GLY A 107 -4.73 3.24 2.60
N GLY A 108 -4.17 2.46 1.67
CA GLY A 108 -3.76 1.07 1.93
C GLY A 108 -2.66 0.97 2.99
N LYS A 109 -1.60 1.79 2.88
CA LYS A 109 -0.51 1.86 3.86
C LYS A 109 -0.95 2.53 5.15
N THR A 110 -1.71 3.64 5.06
CA THR A 110 -2.30 4.33 6.22
C THR A 110 -3.11 3.39 7.10
N THR A 111 -4.07 2.67 6.51
CA THR A 111 -4.92 1.72 7.25
C THR A 111 -4.14 0.53 7.79
N HIS A 112 -3.05 0.15 7.14
CA HIS A 112 -2.15 -0.89 7.62
C HIS A 112 -1.37 -0.41 8.85
N LEU A 113 -0.77 0.78 8.80
CA LEU A 113 -0.10 1.41 9.94
C LEU A 113 -1.01 1.49 11.17
N LEU A 114 -2.24 1.98 10.98
CA LEU A 114 -3.24 2.06 12.04
C LEU A 114 -3.53 0.70 12.71
N SER A 115 -3.43 -0.39 11.95
CA SER A 115 -3.66 -1.75 12.48
C SER A 115 -2.46 -2.34 13.20
N LEU A 116 -1.25 -1.85 12.92
CA LEU A 116 0.01 -2.40 13.43
C LEU A 116 0.56 -1.64 14.62
N LEU A 117 0.41 -0.32 14.60
CA LEU A 117 1.00 0.57 15.60
C LEU A 117 0.32 0.47 16.96
N HIS A 118 0.99 0.96 17.99
CA HIS A 118 0.40 1.06 19.32
C HIS A 118 -0.91 1.87 19.26
N PRO A 119 -1.95 1.51 20.02
CA PRO A 119 -3.26 2.19 19.96
C PRO A 119 -3.23 3.70 20.26
N GLU A 120 -2.24 4.15 21.03
CA GLU A 120 -2.03 5.56 21.36
C GLU A 120 -1.12 6.29 20.33
N SER A 121 -0.64 5.62 19.29
CA SER A 121 0.08 6.27 18.20
C SER A 121 -0.85 7.18 17.41
N LEU A 122 -0.33 8.27 16.88
CA LEU A 122 -1.03 9.16 15.96
C LEU A 122 -0.49 8.95 14.54
N VAL A 123 -1.37 8.72 13.59
CA VAL A 123 -1.03 8.69 12.17
C VAL A 123 -1.52 9.97 11.50
N VAL A 124 -0.63 10.71 10.85
CA VAL A 124 -0.97 11.82 9.97
C VAL A 124 -0.83 11.33 8.54
N ALA A 125 -1.94 11.29 7.81
CA ALA A 125 -1.99 10.85 6.42
C ALA A 125 -2.16 12.05 5.49
N ASN A 126 -1.17 12.32 4.66
CA ASN A 126 -1.18 13.44 3.74
C ASN A 126 -1.36 13.01 2.28
N GLU A 127 -2.13 13.79 1.52
CA GLU A 127 -2.26 13.59 0.08
C GLU A 127 -2.24 14.94 -0.64
N VAL A 128 -1.34 15.07 -1.60
CA VAL A 128 -1.19 16.30 -2.39
C VAL A 128 -2.24 16.43 -3.49
N ILE A 129 -2.65 15.30 -4.09
CA ILE A 129 -3.56 15.27 -5.23
C ILE A 129 -5.01 15.40 -4.75
N ALA A 130 -5.63 16.53 -5.08
CA ALA A 130 -6.98 16.87 -4.62
C ALA A 130 -8.04 15.83 -4.98
N SER A 131 -7.95 15.19 -6.14
CA SER A 131 -8.90 14.16 -6.60
C SER A 131 -8.74 12.82 -5.85
N ARG A 132 -7.58 12.54 -5.23
CA ARG A 132 -7.31 11.31 -4.49
C ARG A 132 -7.64 11.42 -2.99
N ALA A 133 -7.59 12.63 -2.44
CA ALA A 133 -7.85 12.86 -1.02
C ALA A 133 -9.23 12.35 -0.54
N PRO A 134 -10.36 12.53 -1.28
CA PRO A 134 -11.64 11.97 -0.89
C PRO A 134 -11.65 10.44 -0.76
N ILE A 135 -10.89 9.74 -1.62
CA ILE A 135 -10.77 8.27 -1.59
C ILE A 135 -10.06 7.83 -0.31
N LEU A 136 -9.00 8.55 0.10
CA LEU A 136 -8.32 8.32 1.38
C LEU A 136 -9.28 8.48 2.55
N VAL A 137 -10.07 9.57 2.57
CA VAL A 137 -11.07 9.83 3.63
C VAL A 137 -12.10 8.72 3.71
N GLU A 138 -12.66 8.30 2.58
CA GLU A 138 -13.66 7.22 2.53
C GLU A 138 -13.08 5.90 3.07
N ASN A 139 -11.88 5.53 2.65
CA ASN A 139 -11.21 4.32 3.13
C ASN A 139 -10.89 4.40 4.63
N ALA A 140 -10.47 5.55 5.13
CA ALA A 140 -10.20 5.80 6.54
C ALA A 140 -11.48 5.66 7.39
N ILE A 141 -12.58 6.27 6.96
CA ILE A 141 -13.88 6.17 7.63
C ILE A 141 -14.33 4.70 7.68
N ARG A 142 -14.26 3.99 6.56
CA ARG A 142 -14.60 2.56 6.50
C ARG A 142 -13.73 1.73 7.43
N TRP A 143 -12.44 2.06 7.54
CA TRP A 143 -11.52 1.32 8.43
C TRP A 143 -11.83 1.52 9.90
N GLY A 144 -12.26 2.73 10.31
CA GLY A 144 -12.85 3.02 11.62
C GLY A 144 -11.86 3.14 12.77
N TYR A 145 -10.67 3.68 12.53
CA TYR A 145 -9.70 4.03 13.57
C TYR A 145 -9.74 5.54 13.84
N SER A 146 -9.70 5.92 15.12
CA SER A 146 -9.85 7.31 15.57
C SER A 146 -8.54 8.08 15.68
N ASN A 147 -7.39 7.39 15.73
CA ASN A 147 -6.07 7.97 15.92
C ASN A 147 -5.42 8.37 14.57
N LEU A 148 -6.19 9.06 13.73
CA LEU A 148 -5.82 9.47 12.38
C LEU A 148 -6.18 10.93 12.14
N VAL A 149 -5.24 11.68 11.58
CA VAL A 149 -5.46 13.02 11.01
C VAL A 149 -5.19 12.96 9.52
N ILE A 150 -6.12 13.44 8.71
CA ILE A 150 -5.94 13.51 7.26
C ILE A 150 -5.67 14.96 6.88
N THR A 151 -4.60 15.17 6.12
CA THR A 151 -4.21 16.47 5.60
C THR A 151 -4.14 16.45 4.07
N ARG A 152 -4.30 17.62 3.47
CA ARG A 152 -4.14 17.81 2.03
C ARG A 152 -3.19 18.95 1.77
N GLY A 153 -2.05 18.67 1.20
CA GLY A 153 -1.07 19.70 0.86
C GLY A 153 0.25 19.11 0.41
N ASP A 154 1.13 19.99 -0.01
CA ASP A 154 2.50 19.63 -0.36
C ASP A 154 3.25 19.10 0.89
N ALA A 155 3.99 18.00 0.72
CA ALA A 155 4.75 17.41 1.82
C ALA A 155 5.81 18.36 2.40
N GLY A 156 6.26 19.35 1.64
CA GLY A 156 7.17 20.40 2.10
C GLY A 156 6.60 21.28 3.23
N LEU A 157 5.27 21.31 3.41
CA LEU A 157 4.65 22.01 4.54
C LEU A 157 5.07 21.43 5.89
N PHE A 158 5.37 20.13 5.94
CA PHE A 158 5.81 19.44 7.15
C PHE A 158 7.24 19.82 7.58
N LYS A 159 8.04 20.50 6.73
CA LYS A 159 9.36 21.04 7.10
C LYS A 159 9.31 21.99 8.31
N ARG A 160 8.15 22.58 8.59
CA ARG A 160 7.94 23.46 9.74
C ARG A 160 7.70 22.71 11.05
N LEU A 161 7.48 21.40 10.97
CA LEU A 161 7.20 20.52 12.11
C LEU A 161 8.45 19.71 12.43
N GLU A 162 9.47 20.39 12.96
CA GLU A 162 10.73 19.74 13.32
C GLU A 162 10.52 18.80 14.52
N ASN A 163 11.07 17.59 14.43
CA ASN A 163 11.06 16.58 15.51
C ASN A 163 9.67 16.17 16.02
N ILE A 164 8.63 16.30 15.20
CA ILE A 164 7.25 15.89 15.57
C ILE A 164 7.02 14.41 15.23
N PHE A 165 7.57 13.93 14.12
CA PHE A 165 7.34 12.57 13.64
C PHE A 165 8.51 11.66 14.00
N ASP A 166 8.17 10.50 14.58
CA ASP A 166 9.12 9.43 14.88
C ASP A 166 9.40 8.57 13.64
N VAL A 167 8.40 8.46 12.74
CA VAL A 167 8.47 7.68 11.51
C VAL A 167 7.81 8.44 10.37
N ILE A 168 8.44 8.41 9.20
CA ILE A 168 7.88 8.93 7.96
C ILE A 168 7.84 7.79 6.94
N VAL A 169 6.64 7.48 6.45
CA VAL A 169 6.40 6.57 5.33
C VAL A 169 6.16 7.40 4.08
N CYS A 170 6.95 7.17 3.04
CA CYS A 170 6.84 7.88 1.79
C CYS A 170 6.73 6.88 0.63
N ASP A 171 5.51 6.71 0.13
CA ASP A 171 5.20 5.95 -1.09
C ASP A 171 4.97 6.97 -2.22
N ALA A 172 6.04 7.61 -2.64
CA ALA A 172 6.01 8.69 -3.62
C ALA A 172 5.60 8.18 -5.02
N PRO A 173 5.04 9.04 -5.86
CA PRO A 173 4.87 8.73 -7.28
C PRO A 173 6.20 8.26 -7.89
N CYS A 174 6.12 7.25 -8.73
CA CYS A 174 7.26 6.64 -9.40
C CYS A 174 6.97 6.42 -10.89
N SER A 175 7.94 5.90 -11.61
CA SER A 175 7.90 5.63 -13.06
C SER A 175 6.88 4.55 -13.50
N GLY A 176 6.20 3.89 -12.56
CA GLY A 176 5.04 3.04 -12.85
C GLY A 176 5.35 1.59 -13.22
N GLU A 177 6.57 1.10 -13.06
CA GLU A 177 6.94 -0.30 -13.36
C GLU A 177 6.08 -1.32 -12.61
N GLY A 178 5.62 -0.99 -11.41
CA GLY A 178 4.69 -1.81 -10.64
C GLY A 178 3.33 -2.04 -11.32
N LEU A 179 3.01 -1.28 -12.36
CA LEU A 179 1.79 -1.42 -13.14
C LEU A 179 1.94 -2.32 -14.37
N PHE A 180 3.14 -2.70 -14.79
CA PHE A 180 3.40 -3.47 -16.01
C PHE A 180 2.61 -4.76 -16.11
N ARG A 181 2.31 -5.38 -14.98
CA ARG A 181 1.49 -6.60 -14.92
C ARG A 181 -0.01 -6.32 -15.02
N LYS A 182 -0.45 -5.10 -14.79
CA LYS A 182 -1.86 -4.71 -14.67
C LYS A 182 -2.33 -3.86 -15.83
N ASP A 183 -1.44 -3.09 -16.41
CA ASP A 183 -1.74 -2.09 -17.42
C ASP A 183 -0.68 -2.12 -18.53
N ALA A 184 -1.10 -2.54 -19.71
CA ALA A 184 -0.25 -2.55 -20.90
C ALA A 184 0.14 -1.12 -21.34
N GLY A 185 -0.67 -0.11 -21.01
CA GLY A 185 -0.37 1.29 -21.26
C GLY A 185 0.88 1.75 -20.50
N ALA A 186 1.03 1.32 -19.25
CA ALA A 186 2.20 1.64 -18.44
C ALA A 186 3.52 1.16 -19.07
N ILE A 187 3.48 0.03 -19.79
CA ILE A 187 4.66 -0.47 -20.53
C ILE A 187 5.02 0.46 -21.70
N SER A 188 4.01 0.95 -22.41
CA SER A 188 4.21 1.81 -23.61
C SER A 188 4.60 3.24 -23.24
N GLU A 189 4.22 3.73 -22.07
CA GLU A 189 4.52 5.07 -21.56
C GLU A 189 5.85 5.14 -20.80
N TRP A 190 6.43 3.99 -20.45
CA TRP A 190 7.66 3.92 -19.68
C TRP A 190 8.85 4.43 -20.51
N SER A 191 9.72 5.22 -19.89
CA SER A 191 10.98 5.69 -20.46
C SER A 191 12.01 5.93 -19.36
N LEU A 192 13.30 5.85 -19.68
CA LEU A 192 14.38 6.20 -18.76
C LEU A 192 14.24 7.63 -18.23
N GLN A 193 13.77 8.55 -19.06
CA GLN A 193 13.54 9.94 -18.67
C GLN A 193 12.50 10.05 -17.54
N ASN A 194 11.48 9.20 -17.53
CA ASN A 194 10.47 9.17 -16.47
C ASN A 194 10.99 8.54 -15.18
N VAL A 195 12.06 7.72 -15.25
CA VAL A 195 12.71 7.11 -14.08
C VAL A 195 13.61 8.11 -13.36
N GLU A 196 14.22 9.04 -14.09
CA GLU A 196 15.17 10.03 -13.55
C GLU A 196 14.46 11.27 -12.94
N TYR A 197 13.13 11.37 -13.06
CA TYR A 197 12.34 12.50 -12.58
C TYR A 197 11.78 12.24 -11.18
#